data_b95ad067ddd4016878741311c4b8e052
#
_entry.id   b95ad067ddd4016878741311c4b8e052
#
_cell.length_a   1.000
_cell.length_b   1.000
_cell.length_c   1.000
_cell.angle_alpha   90.00
_cell.angle_beta   90.00
_cell.angle_gamma   90.00
#
_symmetry.space_group_name_H-M   'P 1'
#
loop_
_entity.id
_entity.type
_entity.pdbx_description
1 polymer ?
#
loop_
_entity_poly.entity_id
_entity_poly.type
_entity_poly.pdbx_seq_one_letter_code
_entity_poly.pdbx_strand_id
1 'polypeptide(L)'
;MSLGKRWDRWLNGLLQRAARPESLSRVARLPLGGFFARRQARALFDLVSGFTATQTVLACVRLRVFERLLAEAQTARSLAPGLGLTEEGCQLLLDAATALGLLRRRWTGRYGPTPLALAIVGLPGVREMIEHNTLLYDDLRDPVARLQGRPGPALAAFWPYAGDGEEAPEAPAAEAYSALMASSQGMIASEVLSAYDFSSHRRVMDVGGGNGAFLAALADAVPGPRLVLCDLPAVARLAEARFRARPDAQRFAVYPVDFLKTPLPADADLITLVRVLHDQDDERAERLLARVAKALAPGAKLLVAEPLRHTAGAQRFSDVYFSLYLRAMGRGRPRSEGEVRTLLEAAGFRKVRRLPTAVPLQTSVLLAERPA
;
A
#
# COMPACT_ATOMS: atom_id res chain seq x y z
N MET A 1 30.03 32.98 -1.86
CA MET A 1 29.64 31.69 -1.31
C MET A 1 28.56 31.90 -0.28
N SER A 2 27.32 31.37 -0.48
CA SER A 2 26.14 31.69 0.36
C SER A 2 26.34 31.23 1.81
N LEU A 3 25.74 31.98 2.77
CA LEU A 3 25.73 31.66 4.20
C LEU A 3 25.33 30.20 4.46
N GLY A 4 24.39 29.65 3.69
CA GLY A 4 23.95 28.24 3.79
C GLY A 4 25.09 27.24 3.54
N LYS A 5 25.90 27.43 2.49
CA LYS A 5 27.03 26.53 2.20
C LYS A 5 28.14 26.56 3.28
N ARG A 6 28.27 27.66 4.03
CA ARG A 6 29.21 27.74 5.16
C ARG A 6 28.67 27.00 6.38
N TRP A 7 27.36 27.15 6.65
CA TRP A 7 26.67 26.45 7.73
C TRP A 7 26.69 24.94 7.51
N ASP A 8 26.37 24.45 6.30
CA ASP A 8 26.39 23.03 5.97
C ASP A 8 27.79 22.42 6.18
N ARG A 9 28.86 23.12 5.76
CA ARG A 9 30.23 22.65 5.98
C ARG A 9 30.59 22.57 7.46
N TRP A 10 30.21 23.58 8.24
CA TRP A 10 30.46 23.59 9.67
C TRP A 10 29.70 22.44 10.37
N LEU A 11 28.43 22.27 10.05
CA LEU A 11 27.60 21.19 10.58
C LEU A 11 28.17 19.82 10.21
N ASN A 12 28.55 19.61 8.95
CA ASN A 12 29.17 18.37 8.49
C ASN A 12 30.49 18.10 9.21
N GLY A 13 31.32 19.12 9.46
CA GLY A 13 32.53 18.98 10.26
C GLY A 13 32.30 18.55 11.71
N LEU A 14 31.23 19.07 12.33
CA LEU A 14 30.79 18.62 13.67
C LEU A 14 30.29 17.17 13.65
N LEU A 15 29.46 16.81 12.68
CA LEU A 15 28.94 15.45 12.54
C LEU A 15 30.05 14.43 12.27
N GLN A 16 31.04 14.76 11.44
CA GLN A 16 32.22 13.90 11.22
C GLN A 16 33.05 13.68 12.49
N ARG A 17 33.19 14.71 13.33
CA ARG A 17 33.87 14.57 14.63
C ARG A 17 33.06 13.73 15.61
N ALA A 18 31.74 13.96 15.65
CA ALA A 18 30.83 13.19 16.49
C ALA A 18 30.75 11.71 16.10
N ALA A 19 30.89 11.39 14.81
CA ALA A 19 30.84 10.02 14.28
C ALA A 19 32.11 9.19 14.58
N ARG A 20 33.16 9.79 15.13
CA ARG A 20 34.37 9.04 15.51
C ARG A 20 34.07 8.08 16.67
N PRO A 21 34.54 6.82 16.64
CA PRO A 21 34.29 5.82 17.69
C PRO A 21 34.64 6.32 19.09
N GLU A 22 35.72 7.10 19.23
CA GLU A 22 36.16 7.69 20.51
C GLU A 22 35.16 8.73 21.05
N SER A 23 34.55 9.51 20.15
CA SER A 23 33.54 10.51 20.54
C SER A 23 32.24 9.83 20.97
N LEU A 24 31.79 8.81 20.25
CA LEU A 24 30.60 8.02 20.59
C LEU A 24 30.78 7.31 21.93
N SER A 25 31.98 6.72 22.21
CA SER A 25 32.26 6.04 23.45
C SER A 25 32.34 7.02 24.66
N ARG A 26 32.85 8.23 24.45
CA ARG A 26 32.87 9.29 25.51
C ARG A 26 31.45 9.75 25.83
N VAL A 27 30.63 10.04 24.82
CA VAL A 27 29.24 10.45 25.01
C VAL A 27 28.45 9.36 25.73
N ALA A 28 28.64 8.10 25.39
CA ALA A 28 27.97 6.98 26.03
C ALA A 28 28.28 6.83 27.54
N ARG A 29 29.42 7.33 28.00
CA ARG A 29 29.82 7.31 29.42
C ARG A 29 29.21 8.43 30.28
N LEU A 30 28.63 9.46 29.67
CA LEU A 30 27.91 10.51 30.36
C LEU A 30 26.53 10.03 30.83
N PRO A 31 26.01 10.45 31.98
CA PRO A 31 24.71 9.98 32.50
C PRO A 31 23.55 10.11 31.50
N LEU A 32 23.40 11.28 30.90
CA LEU A 32 22.40 11.52 29.84
C LEU A 32 22.82 10.93 28.48
N GLY A 33 24.12 10.94 28.17
CA GLY A 33 24.69 10.40 26.96
C GLY A 33 24.46 8.89 26.81
N GLY A 34 24.54 8.14 27.92
CA GLY A 34 24.25 6.71 27.94
C GLY A 34 22.79 6.36 27.59
N PHE A 35 21.84 7.22 27.97
CA PHE A 35 20.45 7.07 27.58
C PHE A 35 20.26 7.27 26.04
N PHE A 36 20.83 8.34 25.49
CA PHE A 36 20.81 8.62 24.07
C PHE A 36 21.53 7.53 23.26
N ALA A 37 22.72 7.10 23.72
CA ALA A 37 23.49 6.05 23.04
C ALA A 37 22.70 4.73 22.98
N ARG A 38 22.06 4.30 24.06
CA ARG A 38 21.20 3.11 24.08
C ARG A 38 19.99 3.24 23.14
N ARG A 39 19.35 4.41 23.11
CA ARG A 39 18.22 4.66 22.20
C ARG A 39 18.66 4.61 20.73
N GLN A 40 19.80 5.20 20.39
CA GLN A 40 20.34 5.18 19.03
C GLN A 40 20.80 3.76 18.63
N ALA A 41 21.46 3.04 19.54
CA ALA A 41 21.84 1.65 19.31
C ALA A 41 20.62 0.78 19.03
N ARG A 42 19.55 0.91 19.83
CA ARG A 42 18.30 0.19 19.59
C ARG A 42 17.72 0.52 18.21
N ALA A 43 17.59 1.79 17.86
CA ALA A 43 17.08 2.21 16.55
C ALA A 43 17.93 1.67 15.39
N LEU A 44 19.27 1.64 15.54
CA LEU A 44 20.16 1.07 14.55
C LEU A 44 19.96 -0.44 14.43
N PHE A 45 19.88 -1.18 15.55
CA PHE A 45 19.63 -2.62 15.52
C PHE A 45 18.26 -2.96 14.96
N ASP A 46 17.24 -2.16 15.23
CA ASP A 46 15.89 -2.33 14.64
C ASP A 46 15.95 -2.19 13.12
N LEU A 47 16.79 -1.30 12.59
CA LEU A 47 16.99 -1.17 11.13
C LEU A 47 17.79 -2.34 10.55
N VAL A 48 18.90 -2.72 11.18
CA VAL A 48 19.80 -3.79 10.71
C VAL A 48 19.09 -5.14 10.74
N SER A 49 18.31 -5.42 11.79
CA SER A 49 17.60 -6.69 11.97
C SER A 49 16.18 -6.70 11.41
N GLY A 50 15.71 -5.58 10.84
CA GLY A 50 14.31 -5.43 10.40
C GLY A 50 13.83 -6.53 9.44
N PHE A 51 14.72 -7.05 8.58
CA PHE A 51 14.39 -8.16 7.68
C PHE A 51 14.06 -9.45 8.43
N THR A 52 14.67 -9.73 9.58
CA THR A 52 14.35 -10.92 10.37
C THR A 52 12.97 -10.83 11.01
N ALA A 53 12.55 -9.61 11.38
CA ALA A 53 11.19 -9.38 11.89
C ALA A 53 10.13 -9.71 10.83
N THR A 54 10.33 -9.26 9.59
CA THR A 54 9.39 -9.55 8.49
C THR A 54 9.36 -11.03 8.13
N GLN A 55 10.50 -11.73 8.18
CA GLN A 55 10.57 -13.18 7.96
C GLN A 55 9.88 -13.96 9.09
N THR A 56 9.99 -13.51 10.34
CA THR A 56 9.27 -14.10 11.48
C THR A 56 7.75 -13.98 11.28
N VAL A 57 7.27 -12.80 10.87
CA VAL A 57 5.85 -12.59 10.56
C VAL A 57 5.39 -13.54 9.43
N LEU A 58 6.15 -13.61 8.35
CA LEU A 58 5.87 -14.50 7.22
C LEU A 58 5.79 -15.97 7.65
N ALA A 59 6.74 -16.44 8.47
CA ALA A 59 6.73 -17.80 9.00
C ALA A 59 5.49 -18.07 9.86
N CYS A 60 5.12 -17.13 10.75
CA CYS A 60 3.90 -17.24 11.56
C CYS A 60 2.63 -17.31 10.69
N VAL A 61 2.56 -16.50 9.62
CA VAL A 61 1.42 -16.50 8.69
C VAL A 61 1.34 -17.83 7.93
N ARG A 62 2.42 -18.28 7.31
CA ARG A 62 2.46 -19.54 6.55
C ARG A 62 2.12 -20.76 7.38
N LEU A 63 2.62 -20.82 8.60
CA LEU A 63 2.35 -21.91 9.54
C LEU A 63 1.01 -21.75 10.29
N ARG A 64 0.27 -20.65 10.06
CA ARG A 64 -1.00 -20.35 10.72
C ARG A 64 -0.89 -20.38 12.26
N VAL A 65 0.22 -19.84 12.78
CA VAL A 65 0.53 -19.86 14.23
C VAL A 65 -0.52 -19.08 15.01
N PHE A 66 -0.96 -17.94 14.51
CA PHE A 66 -1.88 -17.05 15.20
C PHE A 66 -3.28 -17.69 15.33
N GLU A 67 -3.79 -18.31 14.30
CA GLU A 67 -5.10 -18.97 14.30
C GLU A 67 -5.12 -20.18 15.25
N ARG A 68 -4.04 -20.96 15.24
CA ARG A 68 -3.91 -22.12 16.15
C ARG A 68 -3.86 -21.67 17.61
N LEU A 69 -3.09 -20.63 17.92
CA LEU A 69 -2.97 -20.10 19.27
C LEU A 69 -4.19 -19.27 19.69
N LEU A 70 -4.99 -18.78 18.75
CA LEU A 70 -6.30 -18.17 19.03
C LEU A 70 -7.33 -19.21 19.44
N ALA A 71 -7.33 -20.37 18.78
CA ALA A 71 -8.20 -21.50 19.15
C ALA A 71 -7.84 -22.03 20.54
N GLU A 72 -6.55 -22.25 20.82
CA GLU A 72 -6.07 -22.69 22.13
C GLU A 72 -4.64 -22.22 22.38
N ALA A 73 -4.39 -21.68 23.59
CA ALA A 73 -3.04 -21.35 24.01
C ALA A 73 -2.22 -22.61 24.23
N GLN A 74 -1.02 -22.70 23.61
CA GLN A 74 -0.19 -23.90 23.59
C GLN A 74 1.25 -23.61 23.99
N THR A 75 1.98 -24.66 24.41
CA THR A 75 3.43 -24.64 24.57
C THR A 75 4.12 -24.92 23.22
N ALA A 76 5.43 -24.64 23.09
CA ALA A 76 6.18 -25.02 21.89
C ALA A 76 6.10 -26.54 21.64
N ARG A 77 6.27 -27.36 22.67
CA ARG A 77 6.18 -28.81 22.59
C ARG A 77 4.85 -29.32 22.04
N SER A 78 3.72 -28.76 22.49
CA SER A 78 2.40 -29.19 22.02
C SER A 78 2.06 -28.69 20.62
N LEU A 79 2.60 -27.51 20.23
CA LEU A 79 2.30 -26.89 18.95
C LEU A 79 3.19 -27.44 17.80
N ALA A 80 4.45 -27.77 18.09
CA ALA A 80 5.46 -28.13 17.08
C ALA A 80 5.01 -29.26 16.11
N PRO A 81 4.44 -30.36 16.56
CA PRO A 81 4.00 -31.44 15.64
C PRO A 81 2.95 -30.96 14.63
N GLY A 82 2.00 -30.15 15.08
CA GLY A 82 0.96 -29.57 14.21
C GLY A 82 1.49 -28.56 13.19
N LEU A 83 2.70 -28.01 13.41
CA LEU A 83 3.38 -27.10 12.48
C LEU A 83 4.41 -27.80 11.59
N GLY A 84 4.70 -29.08 11.81
CA GLY A 84 5.79 -29.79 11.14
C GLY A 84 7.18 -29.28 11.54
N LEU A 85 7.32 -28.74 12.76
CA LEU A 85 8.57 -28.21 13.30
C LEU A 85 9.14 -29.12 14.39
N THR A 86 10.46 -29.00 14.64
CA THR A 86 11.04 -29.50 15.88
C THR A 86 10.56 -28.63 17.06
N GLU A 87 10.60 -29.17 18.29
CA GLU A 87 10.26 -28.38 19.51
C GLU A 87 11.15 -27.14 19.61
N GLU A 88 12.46 -27.28 19.34
CA GLU A 88 13.42 -26.18 19.35
C GLU A 88 13.09 -25.11 18.30
N GLY A 89 12.80 -25.49 17.04
CA GLY A 89 12.40 -24.56 15.98
C GLY A 89 11.10 -23.84 16.29
N CYS A 90 10.13 -24.56 16.88
CA CYS A 90 8.88 -23.96 17.34
C CYS A 90 9.13 -22.97 18.49
N GLN A 91 9.97 -23.33 19.47
CA GLN A 91 10.31 -22.45 20.59
C GLN A 91 10.97 -21.15 20.08
N LEU A 92 11.93 -21.26 19.16
CA LEU A 92 12.60 -20.13 18.55
C LEU A 92 11.60 -19.19 17.84
N LEU A 93 10.69 -19.74 17.05
CA LEU A 93 9.64 -18.97 16.36
C LEU A 93 8.71 -18.23 17.34
N LEU A 94 8.27 -18.93 18.39
CA LEU A 94 7.36 -18.34 19.40
C LEU A 94 8.06 -17.24 20.22
N ASP A 95 9.33 -17.42 20.56
CA ASP A 95 10.11 -16.42 21.28
C ASP A 95 10.38 -15.19 20.41
N ALA A 96 10.72 -15.38 19.12
CA ALA A 96 10.89 -14.30 18.16
C ALA A 96 9.57 -13.51 17.97
N ALA A 97 8.45 -14.19 17.79
CA ALA A 97 7.13 -13.57 17.67
C ALA A 97 6.72 -12.83 18.96
N THR A 98 7.14 -13.34 20.13
CA THR A 98 6.91 -12.68 21.43
C THR A 98 7.75 -11.41 21.54
N ALA A 99 9.02 -11.44 21.14
CA ALA A 99 9.91 -10.28 21.13
C ALA A 99 9.40 -9.18 20.19
N LEU A 100 8.71 -9.54 19.11
CA LEU A 100 8.05 -8.61 18.18
C LEU A 100 6.68 -8.13 18.68
N GLY A 101 6.21 -8.57 19.84
CA GLY A 101 4.92 -8.17 20.39
C GLY A 101 3.71 -8.82 19.69
N LEU A 102 3.93 -9.85 18.88
CA LEU A 102 2.86 -10.59 18.19
C LEU A 102 2.22 -11.64 19.11
N LEU A 103 3.02 -12.25 19.96
CA LEU A 103 2.59 -13.22 20.95
C LEU A 103 2.92 -12.73 22.36
N ARG A 104 2.26 -13.33 23.32
CA ARG A 104 2.61 -13.22 24.74
C ARG A 104 2.72 -14.61 25.38
N ARG A 105 3.75 -14.82 26.16
CA ARG A 105 3.90 -16.00 27.02
C ARG A 105 3.09 -15.79 28.29
N ARG A 106 2.21 -16.72 28.60
CA ARG A 106 1.42 -16.73 29.85
C ARG A 106 2.25 -17.31 30.99
N TRP A 107 1.85 -17.06 32.23
CA TRP A 107 2.47 -17.63 33.42
C TRP A 107 2.49 -19.18 33.43
N THR A 108 1.57 -19.80 32.72
CA THR A 108 1.52 -21.28 32.51
C THR A 108 2.57 -21.79 31.52
N GLY A 109 3.41 -20.95 30.93
CA GLY A 109 4.35 -21.30 29.88
C GLY A 109 3.73 -21.45 28.48
N ARG A 110 2.41 -21.26 28.33
CA ARG A 110 1.69 -21.30 27.06
C ARG A 110 1.74 -19.95 26.36
N TYR A 111 1.69 -19.97 25.03
CA TYR A 111 1.66 -18.76 24.18
C TYR A 111 0.25 -18.45 23.72
N GLY A 112 -0.04 -17.17 23.51
CA GLY A 112 -1.31 -16.71 22.94
C GLY A 112 -1.09 -15.41 22.14
N PRO A 113 -1.98 -15.10 21.18
CA PRO A 113 -1.85 -13.92 20.34
C PRO A 113 -2.11 -12.63 21.11
N THR A 114 -1.49 -11.54 20.64
CA THR A 114 -1.76 -10.17 21.07
C THR A 114 -2.78 -9.50 20.14
N PRO A 115 -3.33 -8.31 20.48
CA PRO A 115 -4.17 -7.53 19.56
C PRO A 115 -3.52 -7.26 18.20
N LEU A 116 -2.18 -7.10 18.15
CA LEU A 116 -1.45 -6.92 16.90
C LEU A 116 -1.52 -8.17 16.01
N ALA A 117 -1.35 -9.37 16.58
CA ALA A 117 -1.51 -10.62 15.83
C ALA A 117 -2.97 -10.84 15.39
N LEU A 118 -3.95 -10.44 16.21
CA LEU A 118 -5.36 -10.49 15.83
C LEU A 118 -5.68 -9.62 14.64
N ALA A 119 -5.02 -8.44 14.50
CA ALA A 119 -5.15 -7.60 13.32
C ALA A 119 -4.62 -8.30 12.05
N ILE A 120 -3.53 -9.08 12.15
CA ILE A 120 -2.99 -9.86 11.01
C ILE A 120 -3.99 -10.93 10.55
N VAL A 121 -4.69 -11.56 11.49
CA VAL A 121 -5.67 -12.62 11.17
C VAL A 121 -7.02 -12.06 10.72
N GLY A 122 -7.47 -10.97 11.34
CA GLY A 122 -8.82 -10.46 11.19
C GLY A 122 -9.01 -9.40 10.11
N LEU A 123 -7.94 -8.69 9.73
CA LEU A 123 -8.05 -7.67 8.68
C LEU A 123 -7.88 -8.31 7.29
N PRO A 124 -8.87 -8.13 6.40
CA PRO A 124 -8.79 -8.65 5.04
C PRO A 124 -7.57 -8.10 4.30
N GLY A 125 -6.87 -8.95 3.56
CA GLY A 125 -5.74 -8.57 2.71
C GLY A 125 -4.39 -8.45 3.41
N VAL A 126 -4.33 -8.42 4.74
CA VAL A 126 -3.05 -8.31 5.47
C VAL A 126 -2.19 -9.56 5.29
N ARG A 127 -2.80 -10.74 5.36
CA ARG A 127 -2.11 -12.02 5.13
C ARG A 127 -1.55 -12.07 3.71
N GLU A 128 -2.40 -11.79 2.74
CA GLU A 128 -2.06 -11.83 1.31
C GLU A 128 -0.94 -10.83 0.98
N MET A 129 -0.95 -9.67 1.60
CA MET A 129 0.11 -8.68 1.45
C MET A 129 1.44 -9.17 2.06
N ILE A 130 1.41 -9.84 3.22
CA ILE A 130 2.61 -10.43 3.84
C ILE A 130 3.21 -11.52 2.94
N GLU A 131 2.37 -12.38 2.36
CA GLU A 131 2.80 -13.41 1.40
C GLU A 131 3.35 -12.79 0.12
N HIS A 132 2.70 -11.79 -0.42
CA HIS A 132 3.12 -11.09 -1.63
C HIS A 132 4.49 -10.41 -1.49
N ASN A 133 4.84 -9.95 -0.30
CA ASN A 133 6.14 -9.33 -0.04
C ASN A 133 7.32 -10.25 -0.34
N THR A 134 7.11 -11.55 -0.51
CA THR A 134 8.17 -12.47 -0.95
C THR A 134 8.75 -12.09 -2.31
N LEU A 135 7.93 -11.58 -3.23
CA LEU A 135 8.39 -11.09 -4.53
C LEU A 135 9.29 -9.84 -4.36
N LEU A 136 8.88 -8.94 -3.45
CA LEU A 136 9.68 -7.75 -3.15
C LEU A 136 11.00 -8.12 -2.47
N TYR A 137 11.03 -9.15 -1.59
CA TYR A 137 12.26 -9.61 -0.97
C TYR A 137 13.26 -10.12 -2.01
N ASP A 138 12.79 -10.86 -3.01
CA ASP A 138 13.64 -11.35 -4.10
C ASP A 138 14.20 -10.20 -4.93
N ASP A 139 13.38 -9.22 -5.25
CA ASP A 139 13.81 -8.06 -6.03
C ASP A 139 14.75 -7.13 -5.25
N LEU A 140 14.57 -6.98 -3.94
CA LEU A 140 15.41 -6.15 -3.07
C LEU A 140 16.72 -6.81 -2.62
N ARG A 141 17.06 -8.01 -3.12
CA ARG A 141 18.43 -8.54 -2.96
C ARG A 141 19.50 -7.61 -3.54
N ASP A 142 19.14 -6.86 -4.59
CA ASP A 142 19.96 -5.77 -5.12
C ASP A 142 19.16 -4.45 -5.13
N PRO A 143 19.09 -3.77 -3.98
CA PRO A 143 18.33 -2.51 -3.89
C PRO A 143 18.98 -1.38 -4.72
N VAL A 144 20.29 -1.43 -4.95
CA VAL A 144 21.00 -0.44 -5.75
C VAL A 144 20.55 -0.52 -7.21
N ALA A 145 20.41 -1.73 -7.74
CA ALA A 145 19.87 -1.93 -9.09
C ALA A 145 18.47 -1.32 -9.24
N ARG A 146 17.62 -1.50 -8.21
CA ARG A 146 16.27 -0.88 -8.23
C ARG A 146 16.34 0.64 -8.27
N LEU A 147 17.19 1.24 -7.45
CA LEU A 147 17.39 2.69 -7.42
C LEU A 147 17.99 3.24 -8.73
N GLN A 148 18.78 2.45 -9.44
CA GLN A 148 19.32 2.77 -10.77
C GLN A 148 18.27 2.64 -11.91
N GLY A 149 17.03 2.30 -11.59
CA GLY A 149 15.94 2.19 -12.58
C GLY A 149 15.83 0.82 -13.27
N ARG A 150 16.60 -0.18 -12.86
CA ARG A 150 16.43 -1.56 -13.34
C ARG A 150 15.25 -2.19 -12.60
N PRO A 151 14.17 -2.62 -13.28
CA PRO A 151 13.02 -3.24 -12.61
C PRO A 151 13.37 -4.57 -11.96
N GLY A 152 12.59 -4.99 -10.98
CA GLY A 152 12.72 -6.30 -10.35
C GLY A 152 12.10 -7.38 -11.22
N PRO A 153 12.77 -8.53 -11.42
CA PRO A 153 12.22 -9.59 -12.27
C PRO A 153 10.94 -10.19 -11.70
N ALA A 154 10.80 -10.27 -10.38
CA ALA A 154 9.65 -10.91 -9.75
C ALA A 154 8.40 -10.02 -9.74
N LEU A 155 8.52 -8.77 -9.29
CA LEU A 155 7.40 -7.84 -9.26
C LEU A 155 7.00 -7.38 -10.66
N ALA A 156 7.96 -7.04 -11.54
CA ALA A 156 7.64 -6.64 -12.91
C ALA A 156 6.89 -7.74 -13.68
N ALA A 157 7.23 -9.02 -13.47
CA ALA A 157 6.51 -10.14 -14.06
C ALA A 157 5.12 -10.35 -13.43
N PHE A 158 4.97 -10.06 -12.13
CA PHE A 158 3.68 -10.15 -11.44
C PHE A 158 2.70 -9.03 -11.86
N TRP A 159 3.25 -7.88 -12.30
CA TRP A 159 2.49 -6.73 -12.78
C TRP A 159 2.41 -6.73 -14.32
N PRO A 160 1.45 -7.42 -14.91
CA PRO A 160 1.36 -7.56 -16.36
C PRO A 160 1.11 -6.24 -17.10
N TYR A 161 0.78 -5.17 -16.36
CA TYR A 161 0.50 -3.83 -16.89
C TYR A 161 1.68 -2.86 -16.74
N ALA A 162 2.79 -3.27 -16.11
CA ALA A 162 3.97 -2.44 -15.92
C ALA A 162 4.79 -2.27 -17.21
N GLY A 163 4.64 -3.18 -18.19
CA GLY A 163 5.33 -3.14 -19.48
C GLY A 163 4.63 -2.25 -20.51
N ASP A 164 5.37 -1.81 -21.54
CA ASP A 164 4.81 -1.18 -22.74
C ASP A 164 4.30 -2.21 -23.74
N GLY A 165 4.28 -3.48 -23.35
CA GLY A 165 3.86 -4.59 -24.20
C GLY A 165 2.38 -4.48 -24.60
N GLU A 166 2.10 -4.61 -25.87
CA GLU A 166 0.73 -4.66 -26.43
C GLU A 166 0.01 -5.98 -26.08
N GLU A 167 0.73 -6.95 -25.54
CA GLU A 167 0.18 -8.26 -25.18
C GLU A 167 -0.58 -8.18 -23.85
N ALA A 168 -1.84 -8.58 -23.90
CA ALA A 168 -2.64 -8.77 -22.69
C ALA A 168 -1.97 -9.85 -21.84
N PRO A 169 -1.91 -9.65 -20.49
CA PRO A 169 -1.30 -10.63 -19.60
C PRO A 169 -1.98 -11.99 -19.73
N GLU A 170 -1.21 -13.05 -19.56
CA GLU A 170 -1.80 -14.39 -19.45
C GLU A 170 -2.83 -14.43 -18.31
N ALA A 171 -3.96 -15.06 -18.54
CA ALA A 171 -5.09 -15.07 -17.61
C ALA A 171 -4.72 -15.44 -16.15
N PRO A 172 -3.84 -16.44 -15.88
CA PRO A 172 -3.48 -16.81 -14.50
C PRO A 172 -2.75 -15.70 -13.73
N ALA A 173 -1.87 -14.93 -14.39
CA ALA A 173 -1.15 -13.83 -13.76
C ALA A 173 -2.09 -12.67 -13.42
N ALA A 174 -3.02 -12.35 -14.32
CA ALA A 174 -4.05 -11.34 -14.09
C ALA A 174 -5.00 -11.73 -12.93
N GLU A 175 -5.34 -13.01 -12.80
CA GLU A 175 -6.18 -13.51 -11.71
C GLU A 175 -5.49 -13.42 -10.35
N ALA A 176 -4.25 -13.88 -10.23
CA ALA A 176 -3.47 -13.83 -8.98
C ALA A 176 -3.27 -12.38 -8.51
N TYR A 177 -2.92 -11.49 -9.44
CA TYR A 177 -2.81 -10.06 -9.17
C TYR A 177 -4.14 -9.46 -8.71
N SER A 178 -5.23 -9.72 -9.44
CA SER A 178 -6.55 -9.19 -9.11
C SER A 178 -7.08 -9.70 -7.79
N ALA A 179 -6.79 -10.96 -7.42
CA ALA A 179 -7.15 -11.52 -6.13
C ALA A 179 -6.42 -10.81 -4.97
N LEU A 180 -5.11 -10.55 -5.11
CA LEU A 180 -4.34 -9.81 -4.12
C LEU A 180 -4.85 -8.38 -3.97
N MET A 181 -5.08 -7.67 -5.09
CA MET A 181 -5.60 -6.30 -5.05
C MET A 181 -6.99 -6.26 -4.40
N ALA A 182 -7.87 -7.20 -4.76
CA ALA A 182 -9.20 -7.29 -4.15
C ALA A 182 -9.16 -7.50 -2.64
N SER A 183 -8.23 -8.31 -2.14
CA SER A 183 -8.11 -8.58 -0.71
C SER A 183 -7.74 -7.32 0.09
N SER A 184 -6.90 -6.45 -0.45
CA SER A 184 -6.50 -5.18 0.17
C SER A 184 -7.53 -4.06 -0.04
N GLN A 185 -8.40 -4.16 -1.04
CA GLN A 185 -9.38 -3.12 -1.40
C GLN A 185 -10.45 -2.89 -0.33
N GLY A 186 -10.78 -3.89 0.47
CA GLY A 186 -11.80 -3.75 1.52
C GLY A 186 -11.49 -2.63 2.51
N MET A 187 -10.25 -2.56 2.99
CA MET A 187 -9.82 -1.50 3.91
C MET A 187 -9.80 -0.12 3.23
N ILE A 188 -9.31 -0.06 1.98
CA ILE A 188 -9.24 1.18 1.20
C ILE A 188 -10.63 1.69 0.88
N ALA A 189 -11.54 0.80 0.45
CA ALA A 189 -12.92 1.14 0.18
C ALA A 189 -13.62 1.70 1.42
N SER A 190 -13.42 1.08 2.60
CA SER A 190 -13.95 1.56 3.86
C SER A 190 -13.49 2.98 4.20
N GLU A 191 -12.19 3.28 4.02
CA GLU A 191 -11.66 4.63 4.24
C GLU A 191 -12.25 5.65 3.27
N VAL A 192 -12.34 5.31 1.97
CA VAL A 192 -12.90 6.20 0.95
C VAL A 192 -14.39 6.46 1.18
N LEU A 193 -15.16 5.41 1.49
CA LEU A 193 -16.59 5.50 1.78
C LEU A 193 -16.88 6.30 3.04
N SER A 194 -16.02 6.20 4.05
CA SER A 194 -16.13 7.00 5.28
C SER A 194 -15.74 8.46 5.08
N ALA A 195 -14.85 8.76 4.13
CA ALA A 195 -14.34 10.10 3.89
C ALA A 195 -15.25 10.96 2.98
N TYR A 196 -16.10 10.32 2.17
CA TYR A 196 -16.92 11.01 1.17
C TYR A 196 -18.32 10.42 1.05
N ASP A 197 -19.33 11.31 0.96
CA ASP A 197 -20.73 10.92 0.75
C ASP A 197 -21.03 10.77 -0.77
N PHE A 198 -21.26 9.54 -1.18
CA PHE A 198 -21.58 9.18 -2.56
C PHE A 198 -23.08 9.24 -2.89
N SER A 199 -23.95 9.47 -1.93
CA SER A 199 -25.41 9.39 -2.08
C SER A 199 -25.97 10.44 -3.02
N SER A 200 -25.31 11.59 -3.14
CA SER A 200 -25.71 12.68 -4.01
C SER A 200 -25.40 12.45 -5.50
N HIS A 201 -24.65 11.41 -5.82
CA HIS A 201 -24.23 11.10 -7.20
C HIS A 201 -25.21 10.18 -7.91
N ARG A 202 -25.39 10.41 -9.21
CA ARG A 202 -26.23 9.58 -10.07
C ARG A 202 -25.41 8.55 -10.83
N ARG A 203 -24.17 8.90 -11.21
CA ARG A 203 -23.28 8.02 -11.99
C ARG A 203 -21.84 8.18 -11.54
N VAL A 204 -21.33 7.16 -10.89
CA VAL A 204 -19.94 7.09 -10.42
C VAL A 204 -19.15 6.22 -11.40
N MET A 205 -18.05 6.72 -11.92
CA MET A 205 -17.12 5.99 -12.79
C MET A 205 -15.79 5.77 -12.04
N ASP A 206 -15.38 4.50 -11.95
CA ASP A 206 -14.08 4.11 -11.39
C ASP A 206 -13.12 3.76 -12.52
N VAL A 207 -12.07 4.55 -12.69
CA VAL A 207 -11.07 4.38 -13.75
C VAL A 207 -9.86 3.66 -13.19
N GLY A 208 -9.50 2.52 -13.77
CA GLY A 208 -8.52 1.61 -13.23
C GLY A 208 -9.05 0.82 -12.03
N GLY A 209 -10.36 0.52 -12.01
CA GLY A 209 -11.05 -0.08 -10.87
C GLY A 209 -10.77 -1.58 -10.65
N GLY A 210 -9.87 -2.16 -11.43
CA GLY A 210 -9.47 -3.55 -11.25
C GLY A 210 -10.63 -4.52 -11.46
N ASN A 211 -10.75 -5.51 -10.61
CA ASN A 211 -11.86 -6.46 -10.63
C ASN A 211 -13.18 -5.92 -10.03
N GLY A 212 -13.30 -4.60 -9.86
CA GLY A 212 -14.51 -3.94 -9.38
C GLY A 212 -14.78 -4.05 -7.87
N ALA A 213 -13.80 -4.40 -7.06
CA ALA A 213 -13.98 -4.57 -5.63
C ALA A 213 -14.44 -3.27 -4.93
N PHE A 214 -13.88 -2.11 -5.31
CA PHE A 214 -14.31 -0.81 -4.77
C PHE A 214 -15.77 -0.49 -5.15
N LEU A 215 -16.14 -0.64 -6.43
CA LEU A 215 -17.52 -0.37 -6.84
C LEU A 215 -18.52 -1.34 -6.21
N ALA A 216 -18.14 -2.60 -5.97
CA ALA A 216 -18.98 -3.54 -5.25
C ALA A 216 -19.23 -3.07 -3.81
N ALA A 217 -18.18 -2.64 -3.09
CA ALA A 217 -18.30 -2.09 -1.74
C ALA A 217 -19.14 -0.79 -1.72
N LEU A 218 -18.97 0.07 -2.73
CA LEU A 218 -19.79 1.27 -2.89
C LEU A 218 -21.27 0.92 -3.10
N ALA A 219 -21.57 -0.09 -3.92
CA ALA A 219 -22.93 -0.55 -4.16
C ALA A 219 -23.62 -1.08 -2.91
N ASP A 220 -22.85 -1.77 -2.05
CA ASP A 220 -23.34 -2.30 -0.77
C ASP A 220 -23.63 -1.17 0.24
N ALA A 221 -22.83 -0.10 0.20
CA ALA A 221 -22.95 1.01 1.14
C ALA A 221 -23.98 2.06 0.70
N VAL A 222 -24.15 2.28 -0.62
CA VAL A 222 -24.96 3.38 -1.16
C VAL A 222 -25.90 2.87 -2.26
N PRO A 223 -27.19 2.79 -1.99
CA PRO A 223 -28.20 2.51 -3.02
C PRO A 223 -28.38 3.75 -3.92
N GLY A 224 -28.53 3.58 -5.21
CA GLY A 224 -28.94 4.64 -6.12
C GLY A 224 -28.01 4.91 -7.29
N PRO A 225 -26.71 5.20 -7.10
CA PRO A 225 -25.83 5.50 -8.23
C PRO A 225 -25.74 4.37 -9.24
N ARG A 226 -25.68 4.72 -10.52
CA ARG A 226 -25.14 3.83 -11.56
C ARG A 226 -23.61 3.79 -11.44
N LEU A 227 -23.04 2.62 -11.55
CA LEU A 227 -21.63 2.35 -11.31
C LEU A 227 -20.97 1.90 -12.62
N VAL A 228 -19.93 2.61 -13.00
CA VAL A 228 -19.23 2.39 -14.27
C VAL A 228 -17.79 2.03 -13.96
N LEU A 229 -17.31 0.92 -14.48
CA LEU A 229 -15.90 0.54 -14.39
C LEU A 229 -15.23 0.72 -15.74
N CYS A 230 -14.06 1.34 -15.73
CA CYS A 230 -13.17 1.45 -16.88
C CYS A 230 -11.82 0.82 -16.55
N ASP A 231 -11.45 -0.26 -17.24
CA ASP A 231 -10.15 -0.91 -17.07
C ASP A 231 -9.75 -1.65 -18.35
N LEU A 232 -8.52 -2.13 -18.41
CA LEU A 232 -8.00 -2.91 -19.53
C LEU A 232 -8.87 -4.15 -19.79
N PRO A 233 -9.03 -4.60 -21.06
CA PRO A 233 -9.96 -5.66 -21.40
C PRO A 233 -9.80 -6.97 -20.61
N ALA A 234 -8.56 -7.34 -20.26
CA ALA A 234 -8.30 -8.55 -19.48
C ALA A 234 -8.84 -8.44 -18.05
N VAL A 235 -8.71 -7.26 -17.42
CA VAL A 235 -9.16 -6.98 -16.05
C VAL A 235 -10.66 -6.73 -16.01
N ALA A 236 -11.18 -6.00 -16.98
CA ALA A 236 -12.60 -5.70 -17.11
C ALA A 236 -13.48 -6.97 -17.12
N ARG A 237 -13.01 -8.06 -17.74
CA ARG A 237 -13.70 -9.37 -17.69
C ARG A 237 -13.88 -9.92 -16.27
N LEU A 238 -12.91 -9.70 -15.39
CA LEU A 238 -13.01 -10.13 -13.99
C LEU A 238 -14.07 -9.32 -13.23
N ALA A 239 -14.14 -8.02 -13.51
CA ALA A 239 -15.18 -7.15 -12.95
C ALA A 239 -16.57 -7.53 -13.46
N GLU A 240 -16.71 -7.81 -14.75
CA GLU A 240 -17.98 -8.29 -15.35
C GLU A 240 -18.48 -9.58 -14.67
N ALA A 241 -17.60 -10.55 -14.43
CA ALA A 241 -17.96 -11.79 -13.76
C ALA A 241 -18.44 -11.51 -12.32
N ARG A 242 -17.74 -10.65 -11.59
CA ARG A 242 -18.12 -10.21 -10.23
C ARG A 242 -19.50 -9.55 -10.23
N PHE A 243 -19.73 -8.61 -11.14
CA PHE A 243 -20.97 -7.83 -11.15
C PHE A 243 -22.17 -8.64 -11.59
N ARG A 244 -22.01 -9.58 -12.56
CA ARG A 244 -23.10 -10.50 -12.97
C ARG A 244 -23.61 -11.37 -11.82
N ALA A 245 -22.76 -11.71 -10.86
CA ALA A 245 -23.15 -12.53 -9.72
C ALA A 245 -23.94 -11.75 -8.64
N ARG A 246 -24.12 -10.45 -8.80
CA ARG A 246 -24.79 -9.60 -7.83
C ARG A 246 -26.30 -9.47 -8.10
N PRO A 247 -27.12 -9.35 -7.06
CA PRO A 247 -28.56 -9.13 -7.23
C PRO A 247 -28.89 -7.78 -7.87
N ASP A 248 -28.01 -6.79 -7.74
CA ASP A 248 -28.12 -5.43 -8.30
C ASP A 248 -27.25 -5.22 -9.57
N ALA A 249 -26.98 -6.29 -10.33
CA ALA A 249 -26.13 -6.29 -11.52
C ALA A 249 -26.48 -5.19 -12.55
N GLN A 250 -27.77 -4.82 -12.65
CA GLN A 250 -28.26 -3.78 -13.56
C GLN A 250 -27.74 -2.37 -13.24
N ARG A 251 -27.17 -2.16 -12.06
CA ARG A 251 -26.53 -0.88 -11.70
C ARG A 251 -25.15 -0.71 -12.29
N PHE A 252 -24.53 -1.81 -12.75
CA PHE A 252 -23.12 -1.82 -13.18
C PHE A 252 -23.02 -1.81 -14.71
N ALA A 253 -22.05 -1.04 -15.18
CA ALA A 253 -21.59 -1.10 -16.57
C ALA A 253 -20.05 -1.24 -16.58
N VAL A 254 -19.52 -2.06 -17.46
CA VAL A 254 -18.08 -2.26 -17.63
C VAL A 254 -17.68 -1.83 -19.02
N TYR A 255 -16.65 -1.00 -19.10
CA TYR A 255 -16.04 -0.53 -20.34
C TYR A 255 -14.60 -1.03 -20.40
N PRO A 256 -14.32 -2.06 -21.25
CA PRO A 256 -12.98 -2.56 -21.49
C PRO A 256 -12.18 -1.55 -22.32
N VAL A 257 -11.39 -0.69 -21.67
CA VAL A 257 -10.65 0.39 -22.34
C VAL A 257 -9.25 0.56 -21.76
N ASP A 258 -8.28 0.82 -22.61
CA ASP A 258 -7.03 1.41 -22.19
C ASP A 258 -7.24 2.92 -22.02
N PHE A 259 -7.42 3.36 -20.77
CA PHE A 259 -7.72 4.75 -20.43
C PHE A 259 -6.59 5.74 -20.78
N LEU A 260 -5.41 5.23 -21.15
CA LEU A 260 -4.32 6.06 -21.67
C LEU A 260 -4.38 6.24 -23.21
N LYS A 261 -5.04 5.35 -23.92
CA LYS A 261 -5.15 5.34 -25.38
C LYS A 261 -6.54 5.75 -25.87
N THR A 262 -7.59 5.30 -25.18
CA THR A 262 -8.99 5.44 -25.60
C THR A 262 -9.72 6.51 -24.78
N PRO A 263 -10.60 7.32 -25.35
CA PRO A 263 -11.47 8.21 -24.59
C PRO A 263 -12.32 7.47 -23.57
N LEU A 264 -12.47 8.06 -22.39
CA LEU A 264 -13.38 7.53 -21.37
C LEU A 264 -14.84 7.84 -21.74
N PRO A 265 -15.81 7.02 -21.30
CA PRO A 265 -17.23 7.34 -21.43
C PRO A 265 -17.55 8.68 -20.76
N ALA A 266 -18.44 9.44 -21.37
CA ALA A 266 -18.93 10.70 -20.80
C ALA A 266 -20.05 10.47 -19.77
N ASP A 267 -20.54 11.54 -19.16
CA ASP A 267 -21.73 11.62 -18.31
C ASP A 267 -21.59 11.13 -16.86
N ALA A 268 -20.37 10.86 -16.36
CA ALA A 268 -20.14 10.67 -14.94
C ALA A 268 -20.19 12.03 -14.19
N ASP A 269 -20.90 12.08 -13.09
CA ASP A 269 -20.91 13.22 -12.17
C ASP A 269 -19.88 13.09 -11.05
N LEU A 270 -19.27 11.90 -10.92
CA LEU A 270 -18.09 11.63 -10.12
C LEU A 270 -17.21 10.61 -10.84
N ILE A 271 -15.92 10.90 -10.95
CA ILE A 271 -14.90 9.89 -11.31
C ILE A 271 -14.04 9.60 -10.08
N THR A 272 -13.69 8.34 -9.89
CA THR A 272 -12.77 7.88 -8.85
C THR A 272 -11.50 7.31 -9.48
N LEU A 273 -10.35 7.62 -8.87
CA LEU A 273 -9.04 7.03 -9.11
C LEU A 273 -8.55 6.46 -7.78
N VAL A 274 -8.78 5.17 -7.58
CA VAL A 274 -8.45 4.49 -6.31
C VAL A 274 -7.20 3.64 -6.51
N ARG A 275 -6.05 4.15 -6.07
CA ARG A 275 -4.74 3.51 -6.23
C ARG A 275 -4.36 3.27 -7.70
N VAL A 276 -4.47 4.30 -8.50
CA VAL A 276 -4.18 4.27 -9.94
C VAL A 276 -3.07 5.24 -10.31
N LEU A 277 -3.11 6.44 -9.71
CA LEU A 277 -2.21 7.52 -10.11
C LEU A 277 -0.76 7.24 -9.73
N HIS A 278 -0.51 6.57 -8.61
CA HIS A 278 0.84 6.21 -8.16
C HIS A 278 1.52 5.18 -9.05
N ASP A 279 0.77 4.35 -9.79
CA ASP A 279 1.30 3.37 -10.75
C ASP A 279 1.76 4.01 -12.06
N GLN A 280 1.44 5.29 -12.26
CA GLN A 280 1.79 6.02 -13.47
C GLN A 280 3.02 6.90 -13.24
N ASP A 281 3.95 6.95 -14.22
CA ASP A 281 4.93 8.03 -14.30
C ASP A 281 4.24 9.39 -14.53
N ASP A 282 5.01 10.48 -14.50
CA ASP A 282 4.40 11.81 -14.54
C ASP A 282 3.69 12.09 -15.87
N GLU A 283 4.28 11.69 -17.00
CA GLU A 283 3.67 11.88 -18.33
C GLU A 283 2.35 11.12 -18.50
N ARG A 284 2.31 9.86 -18.02
CA ARG A 284 1.09 9.05 -18.06
C ARG A 284 0.03 9.55 -17.08
N ALA A 285 0.44 10.03 -15.91
CA ALA A 285 -0.45 10.63 -14.93
C ALA A 285 -1.10 11.92 -15.48
N GLU A 286 -0.34 12.77 -16.14
CA GLU A 286 -0.87 13.97 -16.82
C GLU A 286 -1.86 13.61 -17.91
N ARG A 287 -1.52 12.63 -18.77
CA ARG A 287 -2.43 12.14 -19.83
C ARG A 287 -3.73 11.54 -19.25
N LEU A 288 -3.63 10.76 -18.20
CA LEU A 288 -4.79 10.18 -17.51
C LEU A 288 -5.70 11.31 -16.97
N LEU A 289 -5.15 12.26 -16.23
CA LEU A 289 -5.90 13.36 -15.64
C LEU A 289 -6.55 14.26 -16.71
N ALA A 290 -5.87 14.52 -17.82
CA ALA A 290 -6.44 15.25 -18.95
C ALA A 290 -7.64 14.52 -19.58
N ARG A 291 -7.60 13.19 -19.66
CA ARG A 291 -8.74 12.37 -20.15
C ARG A 291 -9.90 12.33 -19.16
N VAL A 292 -9.60 12.20 -17.89
CA VAL A 292 -10.58 12.26 -16.80
C VAL A 292 -11.29 13.62 -16.81
N ALA A 293 -10.54 14.72 -16.95
CA ALA A 293 -11.11 16.06 -17.06
C ALA A 293 -12.06 16.22 -18.26
N LYS A 294 -11.74 15.59 -19.40
CA LYS A 294 -12.61 15.61 -20.58
C LYS A 294 -13.88 14.79 -20.42
N ALA A 295 -13.82 13.68 -19.69
CA ALA A 295 -14.96 12.78 -19.48
C ALA A 295 -15.97 13.31 -18.45
N LEU A 296 -15.53 14.14 -17.50
CA LEU A 296 -16.40 14.77 -16.50
C LEU A 296 -17.20 15.93 -17.11
N ALA A 297 -18.44 16.07 -16.70
CA ALA A 297 -19.24 17.28 -17.00
C ALA A 297 -18.71 18.50 -16.22
N PRO A 298 -18.95 19.75 -16.69
CA PRO A 298 -18.67 20.94 -15.89
C PRO A 298 -19.34 20.84 -14.51
N GLY A 299 -18.62 21.21 -13.44
CA GLY A 299 -19.08 21.09 -12.05
C GLY A 299 -19.01 19.70 -11.45
N ALA A 300 -18.72 18.67 -12.24
CA ALA A 300 -18.53 17.31 -11.74
C ALA A 300 -17.24 17.15 -10.93
N LYS A 301 -17.09 16.06 -10.19
CA LYS A 301 -16.02 15.87 -9.22
C LYS A 301 -15.09 14.73 -9.60
N LEU A 302 -13.83 14.86 -9.20
CA LEU A 302 -12.83 13.81 -9.22
C LEU A 302 -12.40 13.51 -7.78
N LEU A 303 -12.45 12.23 -7.40
CA LEU A 303 -11.92 11.73 -6.14
C LEU A 303 -10.68 10.89 -6.43
N VAL A 304 -9.56 11.24 -5.79
CA VAL A 304 -8.28 10.51 -5.88
C VAL A 304 -7.96 9.94 -4.52
N ALA A 305 -7.77 8.63 -4.44
CA ALA A 305 -7.44 7.92 -3.20
C ALA A 305 -6.09 7.19 -3.35
N GLU A 306 -5.04 7.70 -2.67
CA GLU A 306 -3.65 7.29 -2.89
C GLU A 306 -2.86 7.20 -1.57
N PRO A 307 -1.84 6.34 -1.48
CA PRO A 307 -0.84 6.38 -0.42
C PRO A 307 0.11 7.57 -0.67
N LEU A 308 -0.18 8.72 -0.07
CA LEU A 308 0.60 9.93 -0.30
C LEU A 308 1.88 9.97 0.53
N ARG A 309 2.99 10.39 -0.10
CA ARG A 309 4.25 10.66 0.59
C ARG A 309 4.11 11.77 1.63
N HIS A 310 4.98 11.74 2.61
CA HIS A 310 5.04 12.70 3.72
C HIS A 310 3.76 12.75 4.57
N THR A 311 2.90 11.74 4.48
CA THR A 311 1.75 11.62 5.37
C THR A 311 2.23 11.34 6.78
N ALA A 312 1.84 12.19 7.74
CA ALA A 312 2.26 12.07 9.13
C ALA A 312 1.89 10.68 9.70
N GLY A 313 2.85 10.01 10.32
CA GLY A 313 2.70 8.65 10.84
C GLY A 313 2.76 7.52 9.81
N ALA A 314 2.72 7.84 8.50
CA ALA A 314 2.75 6.85 7.43
C ALA A 314 4.08 6.78 6.66
N GLN A 315 5.09 7.57 7.02
CA GLN A 315 6.32 7.72 6.23
C GLN A 315 7.03 6.40 5.95
N ARG A 316 7.08 5.47 6.90
CA ARG A 316 7.69 4.14 6.65
C ARG A 316 6.95 3.36 5.57
N PHE A 317 5.65 3.52 5.47
CA PHE A 317 4.82 2.86 4.47
C PHE A 317 4.85 3.62 3.14
N SER A 318 4.53 4.91 3.15
CA SER A 318 4.42 5.71 1.93
C SER A 318 5.78 6.07 1.30
N ASP A 319 6.77 6.47 2.14
CA ASP A 319 8.02 7.01 1.62
C ASP A 319 9.11 5.95 1.47
N VAL A 320 9.06 4.86 2.23
CA VAL A 320 10.04 3.76 2.14
C VAL A 320 9.47 2.58 1.36
N TYR A 321 8.41 1.92 1.88
CA TYR A 321 7.87 0.72 1.29
C TYR A 321 7.36 0.96 -0.14
N PHE A 322 6.43 1.90 -0.35
CA PHE A 322 5.89 2.17 -1.69
C PHE A 322 6.93 2.68 -2.67
N SER A 323 7.91 3.48 -2.23
CA SER A 323 8.97 3.95 -3.13
C SER A 323 9.81 2.82 -3.69
N LEU A 324 10.20 1.85 -2.85
CA LEU A 324 10.98 0.69 -3.28
C LEU A 324 10.12 -0.32 -4.05
N TYR A 325 8.86 -0.48 -3.66
CA TYR A 325 7.92 -1.36 -4.33
C TYR A 325 7.66 -0.93 -5.78
N LEU A 326 7.30 0.34 -6.00
CA LEU A 326 7.07 0.87 -7.35
C LEU A 326 8.34 0.90 -8.20
N ARG A 327 9.51 1.12 -7.57
CA ARG A 327 10.80 0.99 -8.27
C ARG A 327 11.07 -0.45 -8.72
N ALA A 328 10.74 -1.43 -7.89
CA ALA A 328 10.88 -2.84 -8.26
C ALA A 328 9.89 -3.26 -9.35
N MET A 329 8.67 -2.72 -9.33
CA MET A 329 7.70 -2.87 -10.43
C MET A 329 8.19 -2.29 -11.76
N GLY A 330 9.12 -1.33 -11.71
CA GLY A 330 9.70 -0.68 -12.89
C GLY A 330 8.95 0.56 -13.36
N ARG A 331 7.81 0.90 -12.74
CA ARG A 331 6.99 2.05 -13.16
C ARG A 331 6.26 2.68 -11.97
N GLY A 332 5.86 3.96 -12.15
CA GLY A 332 5.16 4.72 -11.12
C GLY A 332 6.06 5.29 -10.03
N ARG A 333 5.47 6.11 -9.21
CA ARG A 333 6.10 6.67 -8.00
C ARG A 333 5.05 7.18 -7.01
N PRO A 334 5.31 7.08 -5.71
CA PRO A 334 4.44 7.73 -4.73
C PRO A 334 4.65 9.25 -4.82
N ARG A 335 3.55 9.99 -4.71
CA ARG A 335 3.53 11.46 -4.75
C ARG A 335 3.10 12.04 -3.42
N SER A 336 3.59 13.24 -3.12
CA SER A 336 3.08 14.05 -2.01
C SER A 336 1.72 14.67 -2.35
N GLU A 337 0.98 15.15 -1.36
CA GLU A 337 -0.26 15.90 -1.58
C GLU A 337 -0.04 17.11 -2.51
N GLY A 338 1.07 17.86 -2.31
CA GLY A 338 1.40 18.99 -3.14
C GLY A 338 1.63 18.64 -4.60
N GLU A 339 2.34 17.53 -4.89
CA GLU A 339 2.57 17.04 -6.24
C GLU A 339 1.26 16.61 -6.91
N VAL A 340 0.38 15.87 -6.21
CA VAL A 340 -0.93 15.48 -6.77
C VAL A 340 -1.79 16.71 -7.02
N ARG A 341 -1.81 17.67 -6.10
CA ARG A 341 -2.52 18.95 -6.28
C ARG A 341 -2.05 19.68 -7.53
N THR A 342 -0.75 19.80 -7.73
CA THR A 342 -0.16 20.44 -8.92
C THR A 342 -0.61 19.73 -10.20
N LEU A 343 -0.59 18.41 -10.25
CA LEU A 343 -1.07 17.63 -11.41
C LEU A 343 -2.56 17.87 -11.68
N LEU A 344 -3.39 17.88 -10.64
CA LEU A 344 -4.82 18.13 -10.77
C LEU A 344 -5.10 19.54 -11.28
N GLU A 345 -4.42 20.55 -10.74
CA GLU A 345 -4.57 21.93 -11.16
C GLU A 345 -4.09 22.15 -12.59
N ALA A 346 -2.99 21.50 -13.02
CA ALA A 346 -2.50 21.50 -14.39
C ALA A 346 -3.49 20.86 -15.37
N ALA A 347 -4.20 19.81 -14.94
CA ALA A 347 -5.27 19.18 -15.72
C ALA A 347 -6.58 19.99 -15.76
N GLY A 348 -6.63 21.16 -15.11
CA GLY A 348 -7.77 22.08 -15.13
C GLY A 348 -8.73 21.94 -13.95
N PHE A 349 -8.47 21.04 -13.01
CA PHE A 349 -9.29 20.91 -11.80
C PHE A 349 -9.09 22.11 -10.85
N ARG A 350 -10.10 22.38 -10.01
CA ARG A 350 -10.09 23.44 -9.00
C ARG A 350 -10.60 22.91 -7.66
N LYS A 351 -10.51 23.72 -6.61
CA LYS A 351 -10.98 23.42 -5.25
C LYS A 351 -10.43 22.10 -4.73
N VAL A 352 -9.17 21.79 -5.06
CA VAL A 352 -8.52 20.56 -4.59
C VAL A 352 -8.39 20.61 -3.07
N ARG A 353 -8.99 19.65 -2.39
CA ARG A 353 -8.94 19.55 -0.93
C ARG A 353 -8.76 18.11 -0.47
N ARG A 354 -8.04 17.92 0.63
CA ARG A 354 -7.91 16.63 1.30
C ARG A 354 -9.14 16.39 2.15
N LEU A 355 -9.67 15.19 2.10
CA LEU A 355 -10.71 14.71 3.00
C LEU A 355 -10.09 13.98 4.20
N PRO A 356 -10.69 14.06 5.40
CA PRO A 356 -10.21 13.31 6.55
C PRO A 356 -10.44 11.80 6.34
N THR A 357 -9.44 10.99 6.70
CA THR A 357 -9.52 9.52 6.73
C THR A 357 -9.20 9.04 8.13
N ALA A 358 -9.78 7.94 8.58
CA ALA A 358 -9.54 7.41 9.92
C ALA A 358 -8.13 6.81 10.04
N VAL A 359 -7.67 6.13 8.99
CA VAL A 359 -6.34 5.49 8.93
C VAL A 359 -5.58 5.96 7.68
N PRO A 360 -5.01 7.17 7.69
CA PRO A 360 -4.32 7.73 6.52
C PRO A 360 -3.03 6.98 6.13
N LEU A 361 -2.68 5.93 6.86
CA LEU A 361 -1.51 5.09 6.61
C LEU A 361 -1.56 4.43 5.24
N GLN A 362 -2.74 3.99 4.80
CA GLN A 362 -2.90 3.21 3.57
C GLN A 362 -3.39 4.02 2.40
N THR A 363 -4.23 5.04 2.67
CA THR A 363 -4.77 5.91 1.64
C THR A 363 -5.12 7.28 2.21
N SER A 364 -4.86 8.30 1.42
CA SER A 364 -5.33 9.66 1.63
C SER A 364 -6.29 10.00 0.49
N VAL A 365 -7.36 10.72 0.79
CA VAL A 365 -8.40 11.05 -0.18
C VAL A 365 -8.32 12.52 -0.53
N LEU A 366 -8.22 12.83 -1.82
CA LEU A 366 -8.30 14.17 -2.37
C LEU A 366 -9.57 14.29 -3.21
N LEU A 367 -10.28 15.40 -3.07
CA LEU A 367 -11.43 15.76 -3.88
C LEU A 367 -11.10 17.01 -4.68
N ALA A 368 -11.45 17.01 -5.97
CA ALA A 368 -11.28 18.13 -6.88
C ALA A 368 -12.56 18.32 -7.70
N GLU A 369 -12.76 19.51 -8.24
CA GLU A 369 -13.92 19.86 -9.08
C GLU A 369 -13.45 20.27 -10.48
N ARG A 370 -14.17 19.80 -11.51
CA ARG A 370 -14.06 20.37 -12.83
C ARG A 370 -14.79 21.72 -12.84
N PRO A 371 -14.16 22.83 -13.29
CA PRO A 371 -14.86 24.11 -13.39
C PRO A 371 -16.11 24.03 -14.27
N ALA A 372 -17.09 24.91 -13.96
CA ALA A 372 -18.30 25.06 -14.74
C ALA A 372 -18.01 25.64 -16.15
#